data_38883ed9f2f675c88743dd0014503af4
#
_entry.id   38883ed9f2f675c88743dd0014503af4
#
_cell.length_a   1.000
_cell.length_b   1.000
_cell.length_c   1.000
_cell.angle_alpha   90.00
_cell.angle_beta   90.00
_cell.angle_gamma   90.00
#
_symmetry.space_group_name_H-M   'P 1'
#
loop_
_entity.id
_entity.type
_entity.pdbx_description
1 polymer ?
#
loop_
_entity_poly.entity_id
_entity_poly.type
_entity_poly.pdbx_seq_one_letter_code
_entity_poly.pdbx_strand_id
1 'polypeptide(L)'
;MYEKCKYLRSELVPGFSLFCLLKILDICQPGWSYFGGYCYFTSAACASWMTAEANCATRSSNLVTVHNQEENVYIQHRHNGDRSWIGLNDRSVEGSFVWTNKEISSFRFWAPRQPNNWKNEDCVHTLGTRHGYTWNDVSCDNCYNYTCFTG
;
A
#
# COMPACT_ATOMS: atom_id res chain seq x y z
N MET A 1 12.72 5.27 -27.22
CA MET A 1 12.45 6.60 -26.69
C MET A 1 11.84 6.60 -25.26
N TYR A 2 11.37 5.46 -24.78
CA TYR A 2 10.81 5.27 -23.44
C TYR A 2 11.86 5.17 -22.31
N GLU A 3 13.07 4.73 -22.61
CA GLU A 3 14.11 4.50 -21.60
C GLU A 3 14.81 5.77 -21.09
N LYS A 4 14.83 6.85 -21.88
CA LYS A 4 15.54 8.08 -21.48
C LYS A 4 14.86 8.89 -20.37
N CYS A 5 13.58 8.70 -20.12
CA CYS A 5 12.89 9.38 -19.00
C CYS A 5 13.04 8.63 -17.65
N LYS A 6 13.44 7.36 -17.63
CA LYS A 6 13.65 6.56 -16.41
C LYS A 6 14.89 6.97 -15.59
N TYR A 7 15.87 7.60 -16.22
CA TYR A 7 17.17 7.90 -15.60
C TYR A 7 17.31 9.27 -14.92
N LEU A 8 16.23 10.05 -14.84
CA LEU A 8 16.32 11.46 -14.49
C LEU A 8 15.77 11.82 -13.08
N ARG A 9 15.91 10.88 -12.14
CA ARG A 9 15.41 11.08 -10.76
C ARG A 9 16.35 11.85 -9.83
N SER A 10 17.59 12.11 -10.21
CA SER A 10 18.59 12.67 -9.28
C SER A 10 19.10 14.08 -9.58
N GLU A 11 18.81 14.66 -10.76
CA GLU A 11 19.30 16.02 -11.06
C GLU A 11 18.33 16.79 -11.98
N LEU A 12 17.88 17.95 -11.52
CA LEU A 12 17.23 18.97 -12.34
C LEU A 12 18.27 19.61 -13.27
N VAL A 13 18.42 19.07 -14.46
CA VAL A 13 19.29 19.64 -15.48
C VAL A 13 18.54 20.75 -16.24
N PRO A 14 19.06 21.98 -16.34
CA PRO A 14 18.44 23.04 -17.15
C PRO A 14 18.39 22.61 -18.62
N GLY A 15 17.19 22.60 -19.21
CA GLY A 15 16.98 22.25 -20.62
C GLY A 15 16.00 21.10 -20.86
N PHE A 16 15.29 20.62 -19.82
CA PHE A 16 14.29 19.59 -19.97
C PHE A 16 13.08 20.05 -20.77
N SER A 17 12.72 19.27 -21.77
CA SER A 17 11.49 19.43 -22.51
C SER A 17 10.28 19.32 -21.56
N LEU A 18 9.40 20.32 -21.62
CA LEU A 18 8.07 20.32 -20.98
C LEU A 18 7.30 18.99 -21.21
N PHE A 19 7.63 18.28 -22.30
CA PHE A 19 7.10 16.98 -22.67
C PHE A 19 7.50 15.82 -21.71
N CYS A 20 8.72 15.86 -21.12
CA CYS A 20 9.13 14.87 -20.12
C CYS A 20 8.48 15.13 -18.77
N LEU A 21 8.33 16.39 -18.37
CA LEU A 21 7.63 16.77 -17.15
C LEU A 21 6.14 16.42 -17.21
N LEU A 22 5.49 16.64 -18.35
CA LEU A 22 4.08 16.26 -18.57
C LEU A 22 3.88 14.74 -18.55
N LYS A 23 4.81 13.95 -19.07
CA LYS A 23 4.74 12.47 -19.00
C LYS A 23 5.00 11.91 -17.61
N ILE A 24 5.74 12.59 -16.75
CA ILE A 24 5.91 12.21 -15.34
C ILE A 24 4.62 12.44 -14.56
N LEU A 25 3.81 13.41 -14.94
CA LEU A 25 2.50 13.70 -14.35
C LEU A 25 1.40 12.71 -14.77
N ASP A 26 1.60 12.00 -15.91
CA ASP A 26 0.63 11.02 -16.46
C ASP A 26 0.95 9.56 -16.10
N ILE A 27 1.90 9.26 -15.20
CA ILE A 27 2.24 7.89 -14.83
C ILE A 27 1.10 7.22 -14.06
N CYS A 28 0.35 7.97 -13.27
CA CYS A 28 -0.79 7.48 -12.50
C CYS A 28 -2.08 8.19 -12.91
N GLN A 29 -3.21 7.51 -12.71
CA GLN A 29 -4.54 8.07 -12.92
C GLN A 29 -4.75 9.31 -12.01
N PRO A 30 -5.64 10.25 -12.40
CA PRO A 30 -6.01 11.36 -11.53
C PRO A 30 -6.44 10.89 -10.13
N GLY A 31 -5.90 11.53 -9.09
CA GLY A 31 -6.15 11.15 -7.70
C GLY A 31 -5.24 10.04 -7.15
N TRP A 32 -4.36 9.48 -7.99
CA TRP A 32 -3.34 8.51 -7.60
C TRP A 32 -1.96 9.17 -7.52
N SER A 33 -1.10 8.65 -6.67
CA SER A 33 0.27 9.13 -6.49
C SER A 33 1.28 8.08 -6.88
N TYR A 34 2.35 8.48 -7.56
CA TYR A 34 3.44 7.59 -7.94
C TYR A 34 4.51 7.50 -6.86
N PHE A 35 4.91 6.27 -6.53
CA PHE A 35 6.06 5.99 -5.66
C PHE A 35 6.63 4.60 -5.97
N GLY A 36 7.95 4.47 -6.02
CA GLY A 36 8.64 3.17 -6.08
C GLY A 36 8.31 2.27 -7.28
N GLY A 37 7.70 2.79 -8.34
CA GLY A 37 7.27 1.99 -9.50
C GLY A 37 5.77 1.72 -9.55
N TYR A 38 5.02 2.10 -8.51
CA TYR A 38 3.59 1.85 -8.35
C TYR A 38 2.78 3.14 -8.24
N CYS A 39 1.50 3.04 -8.54
CA CYS A 39 0.51 4.09 -8.31
C CYS A 39 -0.35 3.73 -7.09
N TYR A 40 -0.57 4.70 -6.21
CA TYR A 40 -1.28 4.51 -4.94
C TYR A 40 -2.49 5.42 -4.82
N PHE A 41 -3.62 4.83 -4.47
CA PHE A 41 -4.86 5.54 -4.10
C PHE A 41 -5.10 5.38 -2.60
N THR A 42 -5.45 6.47 -1.93
CA THR A 42 -5.76 6.48 -0.49
C THR A 42 -7.24 6.75 -0.30
N SER A 43 -7.93 5.88 0.45
CA SER A 43 -9.35 6.07 0.74
C SER A 43 -9.58 7.28 1.65
N ALA A 44 -10.69 8.00 1.43
CA ALA A 44 -11.13 9.09 2.29
C ALA A 44 -12.03 8.60 3.45
N ALA A 45 -12.56 7.38 3.35
CA ALA A 45 -13.44 6.78 4.34
C ALA A 45 -12.93 5.39 4.73
N CYS A 46 -13.21 4.98 5.97
CA CYS A 46 -12.89 3.64 6.43
C CYS A 46 -13.87 2.60 5.87
N ALA A 47 -13.43 1.35 5.85
CA ALA A 47 -14.22 0.19 5.44
C ALA A 47 -13.74 -1.05 6.19
N SER A 48 -14.54 -2.14 6.18
CA SER A 48 -14.05 -3.46 6.52
C SER A 48 -12.99 -3.90 5.50
N TRP A 49 -12.14 -4.84 5.88
CA TRP A 49 -11.08 -5.32 4.97
C TRP A 49 -11.65 -5.87 3.65
N MET A 50 -12.74 -6.64 3.72
CA MET A 50 -13.42 -7.19 2.53
C MET A 50 -13.97 -6.09 1.62
N THR A 51 -14.58 -5.07 2.21
CA THR A 51 -15.10 -3.93 1.45
C THR A 51 -13.96 -3.12 0.85
N ALA A 52 -12.86 -2.94 1.56
CA ALA A 52 -11.67 -2.26 1.06
C ALA A 52 -11.06 -3.00 -0.15
N GLU A 53 -10.93 -4.34 -0.08
CA GLU A 53 -10.48 -5.16 -1.19
C GLU A 53 -11.41 -5.02 -2.42
N ALA A 54 -12.71 -5.13 -2.21
CA ALA A 54 -13.71 -4.96 -3.28
C ALA A 54 -13.64 -3.56 -3.90
N ASN A 55 -13.48 -2.52 -3.08
CA ASN A 55 -13.32 -1.14 -3.55
C ASN A 55 -12.05 -0.92 -4.38
N CYS A 56 -10.94 -1.57 -4.03
CA CYS A 56 -9.74 -1.56 -4.85
C CYS A 56 -9.96 -2.28 -6.18
N ALA A 57 -10.64 -3.44 -6.16
CA ALA A 57 -10.96 -4.20 -7.37
C ALA A 57 -11.82 -3.39 -8.37
N THR A 58 -12.78 -2.58 -7.90
CA THR A 58 -13.57 -1.69 -8.78
C THR A 58 -12.72 -0.62 -9.49
N ARG A 59 -11.50 -0.39 -9.00
CA ARG A 59 -10.51 0.53 -9.59
C ARG A 59 -9.44 -0.20 -10.40
N SER A 60 -9.67 -1.47 -10.75
CA SER A 60 -8.68 -2.33 -11.42
C SER A 60 -7.34 -2.36 -10.68
N SER A 61 -7.40 -2.43 -9.36
CA SER A 61 -6.26 -2.40 -8.44
C SER A 61 -6.46 -3.40 -7.30
N ASN A 62 -5.47 -3.50 -6.41
CA ASN A 62 -5.53 -4.39 -5.24
C ASN A 62 -5.32 -3.59 -3.96
N LEU A 63 -5.73 -4.13 -2.82
CA LEU A 63 -5.18 -3.67 -1.54
C LEU A 63 -3.66 -3.79 -1.57
N VAL A 64 -2.99 -2.79 -1.03
CA VAL A 64 -1.55 -2.62 -1.19
C VAL A 64 -0.74 -3.81 -0.68
N THR A 65 0.17 -4.31 -1.53
CA THR A 65 1.29 -5.16 -1.14
C THR A 65 2.45 -4.26 -0.71
N VAL A 66 3.16 -4.64 0.34
CA VAL A 66 4.33 -3.91 0.83
C VAL A 66 5.58 -4.74 0.58
N HIS A 67 6.56 -4.17 -0.14
CA HIS A 67 7.75 -4.89 -0.57
C HIS A 67 8.99 -4.56 0.26
N ASN A 68 9.01 -3.38 0.89
CA ASN A 68 10.16 -2.88 1.65
C ASN A 68 9.73 -1.80 2.65
N GLN A 69 10.70 -1.39 3.49
CA GLN A 69 10.46 -0.40 4.54
C GLN A 69 10.13 1.00 3.98
N GLU A 70 10.67 1.38 2.84
CA GLU A 70 10.39 2.69 2.24
C GLU A 70 8.93 2.79 1.80
N GLU A 71 8.40 1.73 1.16
CA GLU A 71 6.98 1.64 0.81
C GLU A 71 6.10 1.61 2.06
N ASN A 72 6.49 0.85 3.10
CA ASN A 72 5.77 0.78 4.36
C ASN A 72 5.60 2.16 5.00
N VAL A 73 6.67 2.93 5.06
CA VAL A 73 6.65 4.31 5.58
C VAL A 73 5.80 5.22 4.69
N TYR A 74 5.99 5.13 3.37
CA TYR A 74 5.23 5.93 2.41
C TYR A 74 3.72 5.72 2.55
N ILE A 75 3.27 4.45 2.60
CA ILE A 75 1.85 4.10 2.74
C ILE A 75 1.27 4.68 4.03
N GLN A 76 1.95 4.54 5.16
CA GLN A 76 1.45 5.00 6.45
C GLN A 76 1.42 6.53 6.57
N HIS A 77 2.34 7.24 5.92
CA HIS A 77 2.28 8.70 5.83
C HIS A 77 1.05 9.20 5.05
N ARG A 78 0.56 8.44 4.08
CA ARG A 78 -0.65 8.80 3.33
C ARG A 78 -1.92 8.79 4.18
N HIS A 79 -1.91 8.11 5.32
CA HIS A 79 -2.98 8.06 6.29
C HIS A 79 -2.71 8.95 7.51
N ASN A 80 -1.84 9.96 7.38
CA ASN A 80 -1.42 10.86 8.46
C ASN A 80 -0.88 10.11 9.70
N GLY A 81 -0.35 8.91 9.48
CA GLY A 81 0.15 8.05 10.54
C GLY A 81 -0.92 7.30 11.33
N ASP A 82 -2.16 7.32 10.86
CA ASP A 82 -3.25 6.52 11.43
C ASP A 82 -3.21 5.08 10.89
N ARG A 83 -4.03 4.23 11.50
CA ARG A 83 -4.19 2.83 11.10
C ARG A 83 -4.80 2.72 9.70
N SER A 84 -4.31 1.77 8.92
CA SER A 84 -4.86 1.50 7.59
C SER A 84 -4.70 0.04 7.19
N TRP A 85 -5.65 -0.48 6.40
CA TRP A 85 -5.57 -1.81 5.84
C TRP A 85 -4.44 -1.93 4.82
N ILE A 86 -3.78 -3.08 4.85
CA ILE A 86 -2.91 -3.57 3.77
C ILE A 86 -3.43 -4.91 3.26
N GLY A 87 -2.94 -5.38 2.11
CA GLY A 87 -3.46 -6.59 1.47
C GLY A 87 -3.01 -7.91 2.08
N LEU A 88 -2.26 -7.90 3.18
CA LEU A 88 -1.80 -9.12 3.85
C LEU A 88 -2.92 -9.73 4.70
N ASN A 89 -3.13 -11.04 4.59
CA ASN A 89 -4.16 -11.76 5.32
C ASN A 89 -3.87 -13.26 5.37
N ASP A 90 -4.44 -13.98 6.33
CA ASP A 90 -4.39 -15.46 6.43
C ASP A 90 -5.78 -16.12 6.45
N ARG A 91 -6.78 -15.41 5.90
CA ARG A 91 -8.19 -15.83 5.83
C ARG A 91 -8.42 -17.20 5.22
N SER A 92 -7.57 -17.65 4.31
CA SER A 92 -7.72 -18.96 3.65
C SER A 92 -7.13 -20.10 4.46
N VAL A 93 -6.03 -19.85 5.17
CA VAL A 93 -5.32 -20.84 6.00
C VAL A 93 -4.67 -20.10 7.16
N GLU A 94 -5.18 -20.33 8.35
CA GLU A 94 -4.69 -19.76 9.59
C GLU A 94 -3.17 -19.88 9.74
N GLY A 95 -2.51 -18.76 10.05
CA GLY A 95 -1.06 -18.65 10.19
C GLY A 95 -0.28 -18.60 8.87
N SER A 96 -0.98 -18.70 7.73
CA SER A 96 -0.38 -18.64 6.39
C SER A 96 -0.72 -17.29 5.72
N PHE A 97 0.03 -16.24 6.05
CA PHE A 97 -0.20 -14.89 5.55
C PHE A 97 0.20 -14.74 4.08
N VAL A 98 -0.76 -14.34 3.25
CA VAL A 98 -0.62 -14.09 1.81
C VAL A 98 -1.11 -12.69 1.44
N TRP A 99 -0.58 -12.14 0.33
CA TRP A 99 -1.06 -10.89 -0.24
C TRP A 99 -2.28 -11.14 -1.14
N THR A 100 -3.24 -10.20 -1.19
CA THR A 100 -4.50 -10.37 -1.95
C THR A 100 -4.26 -10.61 -3.44
N ASN A 101 -3.26 -9.95 -4.02
CA ASN A 101 -2.88 -10.08 -5.44
C ASN A 101 -2.00 -11.32 -5.72
N LYS A 102 -1.77 -12.17 -4.72
CA LYS A 102 -0.90 -13.37 -4.79
C LYS A 102 0.57 -13.06 -5.11
N GLU A 103 0.97 -11.82 -4.98
CA GLU A 103 2.35 -11.40 -5.19
C GLU A 103 3.28 -12.01 -4.12
N ILE A 104 4.48 -12.39 -4.52
CA ILE A 104 5.47 -12.96 -3.61
C ILE A 104 6.30 -11.82 -3.03
N SER A 105 5.88 -11.31 -1.86
CA SER A 105 6.69 -10.41 -1.05
C SER A 105 6.93 -11.04 0.32
N SER A 106 8.19 -11.19 0.68
CA SER A 106 8.60 -11.72 1.99
C SER A 106 8.71 -10.64 3.06
N PHE A 107 8.54 -9.38 2.69
CA PHE A 107 8.63 -8.29 3.66
C PHE A 107 7.54 -8.41 4.72
N ARG A 108 7.94 -8.33 5.98
CA ARG A 108 7.06 -8.35 7.16
C ARG A 108 7.58 -7.35 8.17
N PHE A 109 6.67 -6.61 8.81
CA PHE A 109 7.06 -5.61 9.82
C PHE A 109 6.10 -5.62 11.00
N TRP A 110 5.97 -6.79 11.62
CA TRP A 110 5.08 -7.03 12.74
C TRP A 110 5.46 -6.23 13.99
N ALA A 111 4.47 -5.75 14.73
CA ALA A 111 4.67 -5.25 16.07
C ALA A 111 5.13 -6.37 17.03
N PRO A 112 5.75 -6.06 18.17
CA PRO A 112 6.11 -7.06 19.16
C PRO A 112 4.91 -7.94 19.55
N ARG A 113 5.09 -9.26 19.52
CA ARG A 113 4.11 -10.31 19.80
C ARG A 113 2.99 -10.45 18.76
N GLN A 114 3.16 -9.86 17.58
CA GLN A 114 2.25 -10.03 16.46
C GLN A 114 2.89 -10.88 15.34
N PRO A 115 2.11 -11.60 14.54
CA PRO A 115 0.64 -11.79 14.65
C PRO A 115 0.28 -12.71 15.84
N ASN A 116 -0.89 -12.52 16.45
CA ASN A 116 -1.28 -13.28 17.65
C ASN A 116 -2.63 -14.00 17.55
N ASN A 117 -3.37 -13.77 16.46
CA ASN A 117 -4.69 -14.35 16.20
C ASN A 117 -5.68 -14.24 17.39
N TRP A 118 -5.64 -13.12 18.12
CA TRP A 118 -6.50 -12.95 19.29
C TRP A 118 -7.98 -12.88 18.88
N LYS A 119 -8.78 -13.85 19.30
CA LYS A 119 -10.20 -14.00 18.93
C LYS A 119 -10.44 -14.10 17.42
N ASN A 120 -9.55 -14.75 16.69
CA ASN A 120 -9.64 -14.93 15.25
C ASN A 120 -9.40 -13.63 14.45
N GLU A 121 -8.15 -13.32 14.20
CA GLU A 121 -7.67 -12.11 13.52
C GLU A 121 -6.99 -12.48 12.21
N ASP A 122 -7.70 -12.35 11.09
CA ASP A 122 -7.22 -12.83 9.77
C ASP A 122 -6.74 -11.70 8.85
N CYS A 123 -6.92 -10.45 9.22
CA CYS A 123 -6.63 -9.30 8.37
C CYS A 123 -5.59 -8.39 8.99
N VAL A 124 -4.71 -7.81 8.16
CA VAL A 124 -3.57 -7.03 8.65
C VAL A 124 -3.76 -5.55 8.40
N HIS A 125 -3.51 -4.76 9.44
CA HIS A 125 -3.47 -3.32 9.37
C HIS A 125 -2.14 -2.76 9.86
N THR A 126 -1.80 -1.56 9.42
CA THR A 126 -0.70 -0.79 9.96
C THR A 126 -1.11 -0.15 11.29
N LEU A 127 -0.16 -0.01 12.23
CA LEU A 127 -0.40 0.62 13.52
C LEU A 127 -0.14 2.14 13.51
N GLY A 128 0.40 2.66 12.41
CA GLY A 128 0.72 4.05 12.26
C GLY A 128 2.08 4.47 12.85
N THR A 129 2.36 5.76 12.70
CA THR A 129 3.67 6.33 13.04
C THR A 129 4.02 6.22 14.51
N ARG A 130 3.03 6.31 15.40
CA ARG A 130 3.22 6.22 16.85
C ARG A 130 3.71 4.86 17.32
N HIS A 131 3.56 3.83 16.51
CA HIS A 131 3.98 2.45 16.77
C HIS A 131 5.14 2.01 15.85
N GLY A 132 5.92 2.96 15.36
CA GLY A 132 7.11 2.68 14.55
C GLY A 132 6.83 2.03 13.21
N TYR A 133 5.66 2.32 12.62
CA TYR A 133 5.25 1.76 11.31
C TYR A 133 5.02 0.26 11.29
N THR A 134 4.83 -0.37 12.44
CA THR A 134 4.62 -1.82 12.55
C THR A 134 3.20 -2.25 12.22
N TRP A 135 2.97 -3.57 12.10
CA TRP A 135 1.71 -4.17 11.70
C TRP A 135 1.11 -5.04 12.80
N ASN A 136 -0.20 -5.24 12.73
CA ASN A 136 -0.96 -6.12 13.61
C ASN A 136 -2.01 -6.89 12.80
N ASP A 137 -2.28 -8.15 13.15
CA ASP A 137 -3.47 -8.87 12.73
C ASP A 137 -4.67 -8.42 13.56
N VAL A 138 -5.85 -8.42 12.96
CA VAL A 138 -7.07 -7.93 13.61
C VAL A 138 -8.30 -8.48 12.89
N SER A 139 -9.48 -8.43 13.54
CA SER A 139 -10.74 -8.80 12.89
C SER A 139 -10.94 -8.01 11.59
N CYS A 140 -11.27 -8.73 10.52
CA CYS A 140 -11.54 -8.15 9.20
C CYS A 140 -12.75 -7.19 9.18
N ASP A 141 -13.60 -7.21 10.20
CA ASP A 141 -14.80 -6.38 10.30
C ASP A 141 -14.54 -4.97 10.84
N ASN A 142 -13.33 -4.72 11.32
CA ASN A 142 -12.96 -3.38 11.78
C ASN A 142 -13.03 -2.36 10.65
N CYS A 143 -13.25 -1.09 11.00
CA CYS A 143 -13.32 0.00 10.03
C CYS A 143 -12.00 0.78 10.04
N TYR A 144 -11.17 0.61 8.99
CA TYR A 144 -9.96 1.40 8.77
C TYR A 144 -9.90 1.97 7.36
N ASN A 145 -9.20 3.05 7.20
CA ASN A 145 -8.82 3.55 5.87
C ASN A 145 -7.94 2.50 5.17
N TYR A 146 -7.77 2.63 3.88
CA TYR A 146 -7.01 1.65 3.09
C TYR A 146 -6.28 2.31 1.93
N THR A 147 -5.27 1.63 1.43
CA THR A 147 -4.53 2.01 0.23
C THR A 147 -4.72 0.95 -0.83
N CYS A 148 -5.14 1.38 -2.02
CA CYS A 148 -5.08 0.57 -3.22
C CYS A 148 -3.79 0.87 -3.98
N PHE A 149 -3.27 -0.11 -4.70
CA PHE A 149 -2.11 0.09 -5.57
C PHE A 149 -2.24 -0.66 -6.88
N THR A 150 -1.54 -0.20 -7.90
CA THR A 150 -1.39 -0.84 -9.20
C THR A 150 0.02 -0.59 -9.72
N GLY A 151 0.61 -1.61 -10.34
CA GLY A 151 1.93 -1.57 -10.98
C GLY A 151 1.91 -2.13 -12.36
#